data_2d953b419eae3a10942e08bc5915fea7
#
_entry.id   2d953b419eae3a10942e08bc5915fea7
#
_cell.length_a   1.000
_cell.length_b   1.000
_cell.length_c   1.000
_cell.angle_alpha   90.00
_cell.angle_beta   90.00
_cell.angle_gamma   90.00
#
_symmetry.space_group_name_H-M   'P 1'
#
loop_
_entity.id
_entity.type
_entity.pdbx_description
1 polymer ?
#
loop_
_entity_poly.entity_id
_entity_poly.type
_entity_poly.pdbx_seq_one_letter_code
_entity_poly.pdbx_strand_id
1 'polypeptide(L)'
;MQELEREFNFKMKYFDELKRSMEYLGEKKDTLFVGQAVEVPGTAMSNTLKNINKKKLLELPVAEEMQMGMTLGLAMDKNVPISIYPRWNFLLYGINQLVNHVDKFNVMCGNEIVPKIIIRTGIGSQRPLHPQFQHIGDFSEAVQKMCSTIEIIKLENPDQIFSAYLKAYERDDGINTILVEYGDYYNEK
;
A
#
# COMPACT_ATOMS: atom_id res chain seq x y z
N MET A 1 24.05 -36.10 -2.31
CA MET A 1 22.93 -35.48 -1.60
C MET A 1 23.30 -34.11 -0.99
N GLN A 2 24.51 -33.84 -0.59
CA GLN A 2 24.92 -32.52 -0.02
C GLN A 2 25.13 -31.41 -1.06
N GLU A 3 25.25 -31.69 -2.34
CA GLU A 3 25.36 -30.66 -3.40
C GLU A 3 24.03 -30.16 -3.92
N LEU A 4 22.92 -30.90 -3.76
CA LEU A 4 21.57 -30.48 -4.14
C LEU A 4 20.90 -29.54 -3.13
N GLU A 5 21.40 -29.46 -1.91
CA GLU A 5 20.91 -28.53 -0.88
C GLU A 5 21.51 -27.13 -0.98
N ARG A 6 22.53 -26.92 -1.82
CA ARG A 6 23.18 -25.60 -2.02
C ARG A 6 22.52 -24.70 -3.05
N GLU A 7 21.57 -25.19 -3.85
CA GLU A 7 21.01 -24.45 -4.99
C GLU A 7 19.71 -23.69 -4.72
N PHE A 8 19.11 -23.73 -3.52
CA PHE A 8 17.82 -23.08 -3.27
C PHE A 8 17.78 -22.14 -2.06
N ASN A 9 18.88 -21.50 -1.72
CA ASN A 9 18.83 -20.37 -0.79
C ASN A 9 18.82 -19.05 -1.56
N PHE A 10 17.84 -18.88 -2.47
CA PHE A 10 17.56 -17.59 -3.08
C PHE A 10 16.88 -16.73 -1.99
N LYS A 11 17.69 -15.99 -1.25
CA LYS A 11 17.17 -15.09 -0.22
C LYS A 11 16.30 -14.05 -0.93
N MET A 12 14.97 -14.17 -0.79
CA MET A 12 14.03 -13.18 -1.32
C MET A 12 14.37 -11.81 -0.74
N LYS A 13 14.53 -10.84 -1.61
CA LYS A 13 14.80 -9.47 -1.19
C LYS A 13 13.51 -8.70 -1.00
N TYR A 14 13.43 -7.94 0.05
CA TYR A 14 12.27 -7.15 0.41
C TYR A 14 11.77 -6.26 -0.75
N PHE A 15 12.67 -5.54 -1.39
CA PHE A 15 12.37 -4.69 -2.53
C PHE A 15 11.85 -5.48 -3.75
N ASP A 16 12.44 -6.63 -4.03
CA ASP A 16 12.06 -7.45 -5.18
C ASP A 16 10.65 -8.04 -5.01
N GLU A 17 10.27 -8.43 -3.78
CA GLU A 17 8.90 -8.89 -3.50
C GLU A 17 7.87 -7.75 -3.56
N LEU A 18 8.22 -6.54 -3.13
CA LEU A 18 7.37 -5.37 -3.34
C LEU A 18 7.16 -5.09 -4.82
N LYS A 19 8.25 -5.11 -5.60
CA LYS A 19 8.19 -4.90 -7.05
C LYS A 19 7.33 -5.97 -7.73
N ARG A 20 7.55 -7.25 -7.41
CA ARG A 20 6.75 -8.38 -7.89
C ARG A 20 5.27 -8.20 -7.57
N SER A 21 4.94 -7.75 -6.37
CA SER A 21 3.57 -7.50 -5.94
C SER A 21 2.92 -6.38 -6.76
N MET A 22 3.66 -5.30 -7.02
CA MET A 22 3.16 -4.19 -7.85
C MET A 22 2.97 -4.63 -9.30
N GLU A 23 3.91 -5.39 -9.88
CA GLU A 23 3.80 -5.94 -11.23
C GLU A 23 2.56 -6.85 -11.35
N TYR A 24 2.34 -7.75 -10.39
CA TYR A 24 1.15 -8.60 -10.34
C TYR A 24 -0.15 -7.78 -10.32
N LEU A 25 -0.24 -6.77 -9.46
CA LEU A 25 -1.39 -5.87 -9.41
C LEU A 25 -1.52 -5.06 -10.70
N GLY A 26 -0.41 -4.63 -11.28
CA GLY A 26 -0.39 -3.88 -12.54
C GLY A 26 -0.96 -4.64 -13.74
N GLU A 27 -0.94 -5.97 -13.74
CA GLU A 27 -1.54 -6.82 -14.76
C GLU A 27 -3.07 -6.92 -14.66
N LYS A 28 -3.65 -6.65 -13.48
CA LYS A 28 -5.10 -6.71 -13.27
C LYS A 28 -5.80 -5.57 -13.99
N LYS A 29 -6.93 -5.83 -14.62
CA LYS A 29 -7.63 -4.83 -15.45
C LYS A 29 -8.22 -3.69 -14.64
N ASP A 30 -8.65 -3.97 -13.44
CA ASP A 30 -9.41 -3.12 -12.53
C ASP A 30 -8.54 -2.32 -11.55
N THR A 31 -7.22 -2.51 -11.55
CA THR A 31 -6.32 -1.78 -10.64
C THR A 31 -5.84 -0.44 -11.19
N LEU A 32 -5.73 0.53 -10.29
CA LEU A 32 -5.13 1.85 -10.53
C LEU A 32 -4.20 2.21 -9.35
N PHE A 33 -3.08 2.82 -9.64
CA PHE A 33 -2.12 3.29 -8.64
C PHE A 33 -2.26 4.81 -8.50
N VAL A 34 -2.58 5.25 -7.30
CA VAL A 34 -2.98 6.65 -7.04
C VAL A 34 -2.11 7.23 -5.95
N GLY A 35 -1.56 8.40 -6.14
CA GLY A 35 -0.83 9.08 -5.07
C GLY A 35 0.26 10.00 -5.56
N GLN A 36 1.17 10.31 -4.63
CA GLN A 36 2.36 11.10 -4.91
C GLN A 36 3.55 10.21 -5.23
N ALA A 37 4.39 10.63 -6.15
CA ALA A 37 5.55 9.87 -6.63
C ALA A 37 5.17 8.45 -7.09
N VAL A 38 4.06 8.33 -7.78
CA VAL A 38 3.66 7.10 -8.49
C VAL A 38 4.19 7.10 -9.93
N GLU A 39 4.13 8.20 -10.63
CA GLU A 39 4.70 8.37 -11.98
C GLU A 39 6.06 9.10 -11.92
N VAL A 40 6.20 10.07 -11.03
CA VAL A 40 7.44 10.85 -10.87
C VAL A 40 8.47 10.00 -10.12
N PRO A 41 9.64 9.73 -10.71
CA PRO A 41 10.69 8.95 -10.06
C PRO A 41 11.33 9.75 -8.92
N GLY A 42 11.89 9.07 -7.92
CA GLY A 42 12.68 9.71 -6.85
C GLY A 42 12.48 9.12 -5.46
N THR A 43 11.48 8.26 -5.28
CA THR A 43 11.29 7.54 -4.02
C THR A 43 11.54 6.05 -4.21
N ALA A 44 11.87 5.34 -3.12
CA ALA A 44 11.98 3.89 -3.16
C ALA A 44 10.65 3.23 -3.57
N MET A 45 9.52 3.77 -3.13
CA MET A 45 8.19 3.29 -3.54
C MET A 45 7.94 3.47 -5.03
N SER A 46 8.25 4.63 -5.63
CA SER A 46 8.10 4.84 -7.08
C SER A 46 8.97 3.89 -7.90
N ASN A 47 10.12 3.49 -7.38
CA ASN A 47 11.00 2.54 -8.06
C ASN A 47 10.37 1.15 -8.21
N THR A 48 9.45 0.76 -7.34
CA THR A 48 8.70 -0.50 -7.47
C THR A 48 7.65 -0.46 -8.57
N LEU A 49 7.29 0.72 -9.08
CA LEU A 49 6.26 0.94 -10.09
C LEU A 49 6.82 1.10 -11.52
N LYS A 50 8.13 1.04 -11.70
CA LYS A 50 8.79 1.32 -12.99
C LYS A 50 8.27 0.50 -14.17
N ASN A 51 7.81 -0.72 -13.93
CA ASN A 51 7.32 -1.61 -14.97
C ASN A 51 5.79 -1.57 -15.15
N ILE A 52 5.09 -0.73 -14.38
CA ILE A 52 3.65 -0.58 -14.49
C ILE A 52 3.29 0.29 -15.71
N ASN A 53 2.23 -0.09 -16.39
CA ASN A 53 1.71 0.70 -17.50
C ASN A 53 1.33 2.10 -16.98
N LYS A 54 1.90 3.14 -17.61
CA LYS A 54 1.68 4.53 -17.21
C LYS A 54 0.20 4.96 -17.20
N LYS A 55 -0.64 4.35 -18.02
CA LYS A 55 -2.09 4.60 -18.02
C LYS A 55 -2.78 4.20 -16.71
N LYS A 56 -2.11 3.41 -15.86
CA LYS A 56 -2.59 2.99 -14.54
C LYS A 56 -2.01 3.82 -13.40
N LEU A 57 -1.09 4.71 -13.69
CA LEU A 57 -0.46 5.59 -12.71
C LEU A 57 -1.17 6.94 -12.70
N LEU A 58 -1.72 7.31 -11.59
CA LEU A 58 -2.40 8.59 -11.37
C LEU A 58 -1.59 9.41 -10.37
N GLU A 59 -0.70 10.25 -10.89
CA GLU A 59 0.08 11.16 -10.07
C GLU A 59 -0.81 12.29 -9.55
N LEU A 60 -0.78 12.53 -8.25
CA LEU A 60 -1.54 13.56 -7.58
C LEU A 60 -0.62 14.61 -6.92
N PRO A 61 -1.10 15.85 -6.76
CA PRO A 61 -0.42 16.81 -5.92
C PRO A 61 -0.44 16.40 -4.45
N VAL A 62 0.34 17.09 -3.62
CA VAL A 62 0.34 16.91 -2.16
C VAL A 62 -1.02 17.37 -1.60
N ALA A 63 -1.98 16.45 -1.53
CA ALA A 63 -3.34 16.67 -1.05
C ALA A 63 -3.93 15.33 -0.57
N GLU A 64 -3.46 14.82 0.53
CA GLU A 64 -3.72 13.45 1.00
C GLU A 64 -5.19 13.21 1.33
N GLU A 65 -5.90 14.21 1.83
CA GLU A 65 -7.35 14.12 2.07
C GLU A 65 -8.11 13.98 0.75
N MET A 66 -7.78 14.78 -0.26
CA MET A 66 -8.33 14.66 -1.60
C MET A 66 -8.00 13.29 -2.21
N GLN A 67 -6.76 12.84 -2.07
CA GLN A 67 -6.31 11.52 -2.54
C GLN A 67 -7.19 10.40 -1.96
N MET A 68 -7.46 10.42 -0.65
CA MET A 68 -8.28 9.40 -0.01
C MET A 68 -9.74 9.44 -0.50
N GLY A 69 -10.31 10.65 -0.66
CA GLY A 69 -11.64 10.81 -1.24
C GLY A 69 -11.74 10.29 -2.68
N MET A 70 -10.75 10.61 -3.52
CA MET A 70 -10.65 10.07 -4.88
C MET A 70 -10.49 8.56 -4.89
N THR A 71 -9.70 8.00 -3.97
CA THR A 71 -9.51 6.55 -3.81
C THR A 71 -10.85 5.87 -3.55
N LEU A 72 -11.67 6.41 -2.65
CA LEU A 72 -13.01 5.88 -2.41
C LEU A 72 -13.89 5.97 -3.66
N GLY A 73 -13.89 7.12 -4.34
CA GLY A 73 -14.67 7.32 -5.57
C GLY A 73 -14.30 6.32 -6.67
N LEU A 74 -13.01 6.05 -6.88
CA LEU A 74 -12.54 5.05 -7.84
C LEU A 74 -13.00 3.63 -7.45
N ALA A 75 -12.99 3.31 -6.15
CA ALA A 75 -13.45 2.01 -5.67
C ALA A 75 -14.96 1.83 -5.84
N MET A 76 -15.74 2.91 -5.69
CA MET A 76 -17.19 2.89 -5.98
C MET A 76 -17.48 2.60 -7.44
N ASP A 77 -16.59 2.97 -8.37
CA ASP A 77 -16.68 2.66 -9.81
C ASP A 77 -16.05 1.29 -10.15
N LYS A 78 -15.99 0.39 -9.19
CA LYS A 78 -15.50 -1.00 -9.32
C LYS A 78 -14.02 -1.15 -9.70
N ASN A 79 -13.23 -0.10 -9.55
CA ASN A 79 -11.78 -0.23 -9.60
C ASN A 79 -11.25 -0.72 -8.25
N VAL A 80 -10.04 -1.25 -8.26
CA VAL A 80 -9.26 -1.57 -7.05
C VAL A 80 -8.09 -0.60 -6.98
N PRO A 81 -8.26 0.58 -6.36
CA PRO A 81 -7.19 1.54 -6.25
C PRO A 81 -6.15 1.09 -5.23
N ILE A 82 -4.88 1.17 -5.65
CA ILE A 82 -3.71 1.08 -4.78
C ILE A 82 -3.32 2.52 -4.43
N SER A 83 -3.76 3.01 -3.28
CA SER A 83 -3.53 4.38 -2.83
C SER A 83 -2.22 4.47 -2.06
N ILE A 84 -1.26 5.23 -2.58
CA ILE A 84 0.13 5.26 -2.11
C ILE A 84 0.40 6.54 -1.33
N TYR A 85 0.74 6.36 -0.06
CA TYR A 85 1.23 7.40 0.84
C TYR A 85 2.65 7.04 1.24
N PRO A 86 3.68 7.78 0.81
CA PRO A 86 5.08 7.37 1.00
C PRO A 86 5.50 7.16 2.46
N ARG A 87 4.75 7.69 3.41
CA ARG A 87 4.98 7.53 4.85
C ARG A 87 3.65 7.63 5.61
N TRP A 88 3.59 6.96 6.77
CA TRP A 88 2.46 7.07 7.70
C TRP A 88 2.10 8.52 8.05
N ASN A 89 3.10 9.37 8.24
CA ASN A 89 2.88 10.77 8.59
C ASN A 89 2.07 11.54 7.54
N PHE A 90 2.20 11.19 6.26
CA PHE A 90 1.38 11.77 5.20
C PHE A 90 -0.03 11.21 5.19
N LEU A 91 -0.19 9.91 5.44
CA LEU A 91 -1.52 9.29 5.56
C LEU A 91 -2.35 9.92 6.69
N LEU A 92 -1.73 10.48 7.74
CA LEU A 92 -2.45 11.18 8.80
C LEU A 92 -3.29 12.36 8.29
N TYR A 93 -2.90 13.02 7.21
CA TYR A 93 -3.72 14.07 6.60
C TYR A 93 -4.99 13.52 5.93
N GLY A 94 -5.01 12.26 5.56
CA GLY A 94 -6.19 11.57 5.03
C GLY A 94 -7.02 10.83 6.09
N ILE A 95 -6.68 10.94 7.37
CA ILE A 95 -7.27 10.11 8.43
C ILE A 95 -8.78 10.35 8.60
N ASN A 96 -9.23 11.57 8.42
CA ASN A 96 -10.67 11.88 8.46
C ASN A 96 -11.44 11.11 7.39
N GLN A 97 -10.96 11.14 6.15
CA GLN A 97 -11.56 10.40 5.04
C GLN A 97 -11.50 8.88 5.25
N LEU A 98 -10.38 8.40 5.81
CA LEU A 98 -10.21 6.98 6.13
C LEU A 98 -11.22 6.49 7.16
N VAL A 99 -11.31 7.16 8.30
CA VAL A 99 -12.12 6.72 9.46
C VAL A 99 -13.62 6.98 9.27
N ASN A 100 -13.98 8.15 8.74
CA ASN A 100 -15.36 8.56 8.64
C ASN A 100 -16.04 8.18 7.33
N HIS A 101 -15.27 7.94 6.27
CA HIS A 101 -15.83 7.61 4.96
C HIS A 101 -15.44 6.20 4.51
N VAL A 102 -14.15 5.89 4.32
CA VAL A 102 -13.75 4.57 3.82
C VAL A 102 -14.18 3.45 4.76
N ASP A 103 -13.91 3.57 6.06
CA ASP A 103 -14.27 2.56 7.06
C ASP A 103 -15.78 2.39 7.25
N LYS A 104 -16.57 3.43 7.03
CA LYS A 104 -18.02 3.40 7.28
C LYS A 104 -18.85 3.22 6.01
N PHE A 105 -18.24 3.27 4.84
CA PHE A 105 -18.94 3.35 3.56
C PHE A 105 -19.92 2.21 3.35
N ASN A 106 -19.52 0.97 3.63
CA ASN A 106 -20.37 -0.21 3.46
C ASN A 106 -21.68 -0.08 4.25
N VAL A 107 -21.59 0.37 5.50
CA VAL A 107 -22.75 0.57 6.37
C VAL A 107 -23.59 1.74 5.88
N MET A 108 -22.98 2.83 5.46
CA MET A 108 -23.67 4.04 4.98
C MET A 108 -24.49 3.79 3.72
N CYS A 109 -24.04 2.91 2.83
CA CYS A 109 -24.76 2.55 1.60
C CYS A 109 -25.56 1.24 1.73
N GLY A 110 -25.81 0.74 2.94
CA GLY A 110 -26.56 -0.49 3.17
C GLY A 110 -25.93 -1.75 2.58
N ASN A 111 -24.61 -1.76 2.40
CA ASN A 111 -23.84 -2.81 1.73
C ASN A 111 -24.18 -3.03 0.24
N GLU A 112 -24.84 -2.08 -0.40
CA GLU A 112 -25.14 -2.16 -1.84
C GLU A 112 -23.85 -1.97 -2.68
N ILE A 113 -22.89 -1.21 -2.17
CA ILE A 113 -21.59 -0.98 -2.78
C ILE A 113 -20.52 -1.35 -1.75
N VAL A 114 -19.66 -2.28 -2.11
CA VAL A 114 -18.55 -2.75 -1.27
C VAL A 114 -17.23 -2.38 -1.95
N PRO A 115 -16.66 -1.22 -1.61
CA PRO A 115 -15.40 -0.78 -2.19
C PRO A 115 -14.24 -1.67 -1.74
N LYS A 116 -13.33 -1.98 -2.64
CA LYS A 116 -12.09 -2.68 -2.37
C LYS A 116 -10.92 -1.71 -2.56
N ILE A 117 -10.24 -1.38 -1.47
CA ILE A 117 -9.15 -0.41 -1.45
C ILE A 117 -7.91 -1.04 -0.84
N ILE A 118 -6.78 -0.86 -1.50
CA ILE A 118 -5.45 -1.21 -0.97
C ILE A 118 -4.71 0.09 -0.70
N ILE A 119 -4.36 0.35 0.55
CA ILE A 119 -3.55 1.50 0.92
C ILE A 119 -2.14 1.00 1.17
N ARG A 120 -1.18 1.65 0.54
CA ARG A 120 0.24 1.38 0.66
C ARG A 120 0.92 2.52 1.38
N THR A 121 1.55 2.26 2.52
CA THR A 121 2.28 3.27 3.28
C THR A 121 3.55 2.68 3.90
N GLY A 122 4.40 3.52 4.51
CA GLY A 122 5.66 3.07 5.06
C GLY A 122 6.08 3.74 6.36
N ILE A 123 6.96 3.03 7.09
CA ILE A 123 7.67 3.50 8.27
C ILE A 123 9.13 3.73 7.87
N GLY A 124 9.71 4.84 8.26
CA GLY A 124 11.11 5.17 7.90
C GLY A 124 11.17 5.73 6.46
N SER A 125 12.23 5.61 5.64
CA SER A 125 13.54 5.08 6.05
C SER A 125 14.33 6.11 6.88
N GLN A 126 15.28 5.61 7.65
CA GLN A 126 16.22 6.46 8.41
C GLN A 126 17.60 6.51 7.75
N ARG A 127 17.84 5.71 6.73
CA ARG A 127 19.07 5.62 5.95
C ARG A 127 18.81 5.68 4.45
N PRO A 128 19.70 6.27 3.66
CA PRO A 128 20.96 6.94 4.05
C PRO A 128 20.74 8.33 4.69
N LEU A 129 19.53 8.90 4.60
CA LEU A 129 19.18 10.20 5.16
C LEU A 129 18.11 10.05 6.24
N HIS A 130 18.40 10.51 7.46
CA HIS A 130 17.42 10.52 8.55
C HIS A 130 16.40 11.68 8.34
N PRO A 131 15.10 11.36 8.19
CA PRO A 131 14.06 12.35 7.82
C PRO A 131 13.57 13.18 9.01
N GLN A 132 14.22 13.09 10.16
CA GLN A 132 13.85 13.65 11.45
C GLN A 132 12.66 12.90 12.10
N PHE A 133 12.42 13.17 13.37
CA PHE A 133 11.46 12.44 14.21
C PHE A 133 10.02 12.51 13.71
N GLN A 134 9.64 13.60 13.04
CA GLN A 134 8.29 13.77 12.50
C GLN A 134 7.95 12.84 11.32
N HIS A 135 8.91 12.11 10.78
CA HIS A 135 8.69 11.28 9.59
C HIS A 135 9.01 9.79 9.79
N ILE A 136 9.15 9.32 11.03
CA ILE A 136 9.46 7.92 11.35
C ILE A 136 8.39 7.23 12.19
N GLY A 137 7.24 7.88 12.40
CA GLY A 137 6.18 7.34 13.25
C GLY A 137 5.49 6.11 12.66
N ASP A 138 5.13 5.18 13.53
CA ASP A 138 4.23 4.07 13.26
C ASP A 138 2.89 4.33 13.95
N PHE A 139 1.84 4.49 13.18
CA PHE A 139 0.49 4.78 13.70
C PHE A 139 -0.47 3.60 13.51
N SER A 140 0.06 2.43 13.15
CA SER A 140 -0.72 1.23 12.81
C SER A 140 -1.71 0.85 13.91
N GLU A 141 -1.27 0.76 15.17
CA GLU A 141 -2.14 0.38 16.28
C GLU A 141 -3.23 1.41 16.57
N ALA A 142 -2.89 2.69 16.50
CA ALA A 142 -3.85 3.76 16.74
C ALA A 142 -4.95 3.74 15.68
N VAL A 143 -4.57 3.66 14.40
CA VAL A 143 -5.52 3.62 13.29
C VAL A 143 -6.34 2.34 13.29
N GLN A 144 -5.74 1.19 13.62
CA GLN A 144 -6.48 -0.07 13.73
C GLN A 144 -7.59 0.01 14.78
N LYS A 145 -7.36 0.71 15.89
CA LYS A 145 -8.39 0.91 16.94
C LYS A 145 -9.51 1.88 16.53
N MET A 146 -9.25 2.72 15.54
CA MET A 146 -10.24 3.68 15.01
C MET A 146 -11.14 3.08 13.93
N CYS A 147 -10.71 1.98 13.30
CA CYS A 147 -11.36 1.38 12.14
C CYS A 147 -11.88 -0.02 12.44
N SER A 148 -13.02 -0.35 11.85
CA SER A 148 -13.71 -1.65 11.98
C SER A 148 -13.69 -2.48 10.70
N THR A 149 -13.56 -1.86 9.54
CA THR A 149 -13.55 -2.50 8.22
C THR A 149 -12.23 -2.31 7.48
N ILE A 150 -11.15 -2.06 8.22
CA ILE A 150 -9.81 -1.89 7.68
C ILE A 150 -8.87 -2.83 8.43
N GLU A 151 -8.18 -3.69 7.69
CA GLU A 151 -7.09 -4.54 8.21
C GLU A 151 -5.74 -3.86 7.95
N ILE A 152 -4.89 -3.78 8.97
CA ILE A 152 -3.53 -3.23 8.84
C ILE A 152 -2.53 -4.37 8.95
N ILE A 153 -1.72 -4.55 7.91
CA ILE A 153 -0.70 -5.60 7.84
C ILE A 153 0.69 -4.94 7.75
N LYS A 154 1.53 -5.20 8.73
CA LYS A 154 2.94 -4.79 8.70
C LYS A 154 3.76 -5.82 7.94
N LEU A 155 4.48 -5.38 6.93
CA LEU A 155 5.30 -6.23 6.07
C LEU A 155 6.73 -6.32 6.63
N GLU A 156 6.92 -7.16 7.62
CA GLU A 156 8.20 -7.28 8.34
C GLU A 156 9.20 -8.20 7.65
N ASN A 157 8.71 -9.16 6.86
CA ASN A 157 9.53 -10.15 6.19
C ASN A 157 9.21 -10.23 4.69
N PRO A 158 10.21 -10.48 3.82
CA PRO A 158 10.00 -10.57 2.38
C PRO A 158 9.00 -11.65 1.95
N ASP A 159 9.00 -12.79 2.61
CA ASP A 159 8.15 -13.95 2.29
C ASP A 159 6.66 -13.69 2.46
N GLN A 160 6.29 -12.75 3.32
CA GLN A 160 4.87 -12.39 3.53
C GLN A 160 4.35 -11.32 2.56
N ILE A 161 5.22 -10.59 1.85
CA ILE A 161 4.83 -9.42 1.07
C ILE A 161 3.86 -9.77 -0.05
N PHE A 162 4.26 -10.68 -0.93
CA PHE A 162 3.42 -11.04 -2.08
C PHE A 162 2.07 -11.62 -1.65
N SER A 163 2.09 -12.52 -0.65
CA SER A 163 0.85 -13.13 -0.13
C SER A 163 -0.09 -12.11 0.52
N ALA A 164 0.45 -11.08 1.18
CA ALA A 164 -0.35 -10.00 1.77
C ALA A 164 -1.02 -9.14 0.69
N TYR A 165 -0.30 -8.77 -0.38
CA TYR A 165 -0.88 -8.04 -1.51
C TYR A 165 -1.90 -8.88 -2.27
N LEU A 166 -1.62 -10.17 -2.47
CA LEU A 166 -2.55 -11.10 -3.10
C LEU A 166 -3.85 -11.22 -2.29
N LYS A 167 -3.75 -11.45 -0.97
CA LYS A 167 -4.90 -11.47 -0.06
C LYS A 167 -5.71 -10.19 -0.14
N ALA A 168 -5.04 -9.03 -0.10
CA ALA A 168 -5.71 -7.73 -0.15
C ALA A 168 -6.47 -7.52 -1.47
N TYR A 169 -5.96 -8.03 -2.59
CA TYR A 169 -6.62 -7.95 -3.89
C TYR A 169 -7.76 -8.95 -4.04
N GLU A 170 -7.58 -10.20 -3.58
CA GLU A 170 -8.54 -11.29 -3.78
C GLU A 170 -9.71 -11.29 -2.79
N ARG A 171 -9.59 -10.57 -1.67
CA ARG A 171 -10.64 -10.53 -0.66
C ARG A 171 -11.98 -9.98 -1.19
N ASP A 172 -13.07 -10.49 -0.66
CA ASP A 172 -14.46 -10.12 -0.99
C ASP A 172 -15.34 -9.90 0.26
N ASP A 173 -14.69 -9.77 1.43
CA ASP A 173 -15.31 -9.67 2.75
C ASP A 173 -15.69 -8.23 3.14
N GLY A 174 -15.50 -7.26 2.23
CA GLY A 174 -15.80 -5.86 2.49
C GLY A 174 -14.79 -5.13 3.38
N ILE A 175 -13.67 -5.76 3.68
CA ILE A 175 -12.57 -5.15 4.45
C ILE A 175 -11.53 -4.57 3.51
N ASN A 176 -11.16 -3.32 3.72
CA ASN A 176 -10.06 -2.66 3.04
C ASN A 176 -8.73 -2.96 3.72
N THR A 177 -7.62 -2.85 3.03
CA THR A 177 -6.32 -3.24 3.59
C THR A 177 -5.31 -2.11 3.53
N ILE A 178 -4.63 -1.85 4.65
CA ILE A 178 -3.44 -1.00 4.71
C ILE A 178 -2.21 -1.90 4.83
N LEU A 179 -1.31 -1.81 3.86
CA LEU A 179 -0.04 -2.52 3.86
C LEU A 179 1.08 -1.56 4.24
N VAL A 180 1.76 -1.88 5.35
CA VAL A 180 2.77 -1.01 5.96
C VAL A 180 4.16 -1.57 5.69
N GLU A 181 4.93 -0.85 4.92
CA GLU A 181 6.28 -1.20 4.51
C GLU A 181 7.33 -0.58 5.43
N TYR A 182 8.49 -1.23 5.52
CA TYR A 182 9.63 -0.71 6.27
C TYR A 182 10.68 -0.15 5.31
N GLY A 183 10.80 1.17 5.26
CA GLY A 183 11.68 1.85 4.33
C GLY A 183 13.16 1.46 4.46
N ASP A 184 13.62 1.14 5.66
CA ASP A 184 14.99 0.69 5.89
C ASP A 184 15.27 -0.71 5.30
N TYR A 185 14.23 -1.52 5.05
CA TYR A 185 14.40 -2.87 4.49
C TYR A 185 14.54 -2.89 2.96
N TYR A 186 14.26 -1.79 2.27
CA TYR A 186 14.39 -1.74 0.81
C TYR A 186 15.80 -2.08 0.29
N ASN A 187 16.82 -1.86 1.09
CA ASN A 187 18.21 -2.11 0.72
C ASN A 187 18.89 -3.23 1.54
N GLU A 188 18.25 -3.73 2.61
CA GLU A 188 18.91 -4.57 3.62
C GLU A 188 18.37 -6.01 3.69
N LYS A 189 17.17 -6.28 3.17
CA LYS A 189 16.53 -7.61 3.27
C LYS A 189 16.13 -8.19 1.92
#